data_db5fb085c5337f84961f2d0bd1ac92c7
#
_entry.id   db5fb085c5337f84961f2d0bd1ac92c7
#
_cell.length_a   1.000
_cell.length_b   1.000
_cell.length_c   1.000
_cell.angle_alpha   90.00
_cell.angle_beta   90.00
_cell.angle_gamma   90.00
#
_symmetry.space_group_name_H-M   'P 1'
#
loop_
_entity.id
_entity.type
_entity.pdbx_description
1 polymer ?
#
loop_
_entity_poly.entity_id
_entity_poly.type
_entity_poly.pdbx_seq_one_letter_code
_entity_poly.pdbx_strand_id
1 'polypeptide(L)'
;PIGVYSRTFEIEDTQRRHYVVFEGVDSCLELYINGSFVGFSQGSRLQSEFDISGYVKTGTNTILVKVRKWCFGSYLEDQDCFRYSGIFRDVYLLSRPQGHIRDIDIRTEGNQIQIDMEGSGEISLFCQDGRLISTQFAENHAVFEVEHPILWNAEKPYLYSLVFSYQG
;
A
#
# COMPACT_ATOMS: atom_id res chain seq x y z
N PRO A 1 5.27 19.84 -21.29
CA PRO A 1 5.63 20.53 -20.05
C PRO A 1 6.06 19.54 -18.97
N ILE A 2 6.99 19.96 -18.10
CA ILE A 2 7.45 19.19 -16.94
C ILE A 2 7.27 20.10 -15.73
N GLY A 3 6.58 19.60 -14.70
CA GLY A 3 6.54 20.19 -13.37
C GLY A 3 7.64 19.61 -12.51
N VAL A 4 8.32 20.44 -11.74
CA VAL A 4 9.35 20.02 -10.78
C VAL A 4 8.90 20.47 -9.39
N TYR A 5 8.74 19.51 -8.49
CA TYR A 5 8.35 19.71 -7.11
C TYR A 5 9.52 19.34 -6.20
N SER A 6 9.81 20.16 -5.20
CA SER A 6 10.86 19.85 -4.23
C SER A 6 10.42 20.24 -2.83
N ARG A 7 10.78 19.40 -1.85
CA ARG A 7 10.50 19.59 -0.43
C ARG A 7 11.56 18.90 0.42
N THR A 8 11.75 19.40 1.63
CA THR A 8 12.52 18.73 2.68
C THR A 8 11.57 17.98 3.63
N PHE A 9 12.05 16.88 4.21
CA PHE A 9 11.36 16.09 5.22
C PHE A 9 12.37 15.49 6.20
N GLU A 10 11.90 15.10 7.38
CA GLU A 10 12.75 14.56 8.45
C GLU A 10 12.53 13.05 8.59
N ILE A 11 13.63 12.32 8.81
CA ILE A 11 13.64 10.91 9.20
C ILE A 11 14.32 10.80 10.57
N GLU A 12 13.59 10.24 11.53
CA GLU A 12 14.09 10.04 12.89
C GLU A 12 14.86 8.72 13.03
N ASP A 13 14.36 7.66 12.43
CA ASP A 13 14.88 6.30 12.58
C ASP A 13 15.03 5.58 11.24
N THR A 14 16.27 5.39 10.79
CA THR A 14 16.61 4.67 9.54
C THR A 14 16.58 3.14 9.70
N GLN A 15 16.33 2.60 10.90
CA GLN A 15 16.10 1.16 11.09
C GLN A 15 14.70 0.71 10.64
N ARG A 16 13.81 1.67 10.43
CA ARG A 16 12.47 1.40 9.88
C ARG A 16 12.49 1.36 8.35
N ARG A 17 11.46 0.76 7.78
CA ARG A 17 11.17 0.89 6.34
C ARG A 17 10.44 2.20 6.08
N HIS A 18 10.86 2.91 5.05
CA HIS A 18 10.25 4.19 4.66
C HIS A 18 9.77 4.12 3.22
N TYR A 19 8.54 4.53 3.02
CA TYR A 19 7.91 4.57 1.70
C TYR A 19 7.36 5.97 1.44
N VAL A 20 7.48 6.45 0.21
CA VAL A 20 6.74 7.62 -0.27
C VAL A 20 5.59 7.12 -1.12
N VAL A 21 4.39 7.54 -0.79
CA VAL A 21 3.16 7.15 -1.46
C VAL A 21 2.56 8.35 -2.16
N PHE A 22 2.27 8.21 -3.45
CA PHE A 22 1.54 9.17 -4.27
C PHE A 22 0.19 8.57 -4.61
N GLU A 23 -0.90 9.18 -4.19
CA GLU A 23 -2.25 8.66 -4.46
C GLU A 23 -2.74 8.99 -5.88
N GLY A 24 -2.12 9.96 -6.54
CA GLY A 24 -2.42 10.27 -7.93
C GLY A 24 -1.54 11.36 -8.51
N VAL A 25 -0.90 11.04 -9.65
CA VAL A 25 -0.02 11.95 -10.39
C VAL A 25 -0.28 11.81 -11.88
N ASP A 26 -0.72 12.88 -12.53
CA ASP A 26 -1.00 12.89 -13.97
C ASP A 26 0.15 13.58 -14.73
N SER A 27 0.80 12.87 -15.63
CA SER A 27 0.58 11.52 -16.17
C SER A 27 1.62 10.53 -15.63
N CYS A 28 2.85 10.97 -15.41
CA CYS A 28 3.92 10.14 -14.87
C CYS A 28 4.90 10.96 -14.03
N LEU A 29 5.59 10.28 -13.14
CA LEU A 29 6.57 10.89 -12.25
C LEU A 29 7.91 10.18 -12.27
N GLU A 30 8.97 10.93 -12.04
CA GLU A 30 10.30 10.45 -11.68
C GLU A 30 10.58 10.94 -10.25
N LEU A 31 10.92 10.01 -9.35
CA LEU A 31 11.22 10.29 -7.95
C LEU A 31 12.73 10.30 -7.71
N TYR A 32 13.18 11.32 -6.98
CA TYR A 32 14.56 11.44 -6.49
C TYR A 32 14.55 11.73 -4.99
N ILE A 33 15.43 11.06 -4.24
CA ILE A 33 15.68 11.31 -2.81
C ILE A 33 17.16 11.66 -2.66
N ASN A 34 17.45 12.77 -2.00
CA ASN A 34 18.83 13.26 -1.78
C ASN A 34 19.67 13.31 -3.07
N GLY A 35 19.03 13.63 -4.21
CA GLY A 35 19.66 13.69 -5.52
C GLY A 35 19.79 12.34 -6.25
N SER A 36 19.52 11.21 -5.60
CA SER A 36 19.57 9.89 -6.20
C SER A 36 18.22 9.51 -6.82
N PHE A 37 18.22 8.98 -8.03
CA PHE A 37 17.02 8.46 -8.68
C PHE A 37 16.52 7.22 -7.95
N VAL A 38 15.25 7.21 -7.58
CA VAL A 38 14.58 6.11 -6.86
C VAL A 38 13.74 5.27 -7.81
N GLY A 39 12.93 5.93 -8.64
CA GLY A 39 12.01 5.20 -9.51
C GLY A 39 11.17 6.10 -10.38
N PHE A 40 10.37 5.43 -11.20
CA PHE A 40 9.44 6.01 -12.16
C PHE A 40 8.08 5.34 -12.00
N SER A 41 7.02 6.09 -12.16
CA SER A 41 5.66 5.54 -12.23
C SER A 41 4.83 6.25 -13.29
N GLN A 42 3.89 5.52 -13.88
CA GLN A 42 2.84 6.03 -14.73
C GLN A 42 1.53 5.31 -14.37
N GLY A 43 0.41 5.88 -14.75
CA GLY A 43 -0.90 5.39 -14.32
C GLY A 43 -1.58 6.45 -13.45
N SER A 44 -2.15 7.47 -14.12
CA SER A 44 -2.56 8.73 -13.50
C SER A 44 -3.52 8.59 -12.32
N ARG A 45 -4.33 7.53 -12.31
CA ARG A 45 -5.38 7.31 -11.29
C ARG A 45 -5.00 6.26 -10.25
N LEU A 46 -3.88 5.60 -10.44
CA LEU A 46 -3.37 4.56 -9.55
C LEU A 46 -2.42 5.15 -8.51
N GLN A 47 -2.43 4.55 -7.33
CA GLN A 47 -1.45 4.83 -6.30
C GLN A 47 -0.06 4.32 -6.73
N SER A 48 0.96 5.07 -6.40
CA SER A 48 2.37 4.68 -6.60
C SER A 48 3.10 4.73 -5.27
N GLU A 49 3.68 3.61 -4.87
CA GLU A 49 4.49 3.49 -3.66
C GLU A 49 5.95 3.21 -4.02
N PHE A 50 6.87 3.91 -3.37
CA PHE A 50 8.32 3.74 -3.56
C PHE A 50 9.00 3.47 -2.24
N ASP A 51 9.73 2.37 -2.12
CA ASP A 51 10.63 2.13 -1.00
C ASP A 51 11.84 3.06 -1.10
N ILE A 52 11.95 3.97 -0.15
CA ILE A 52 13.03 4.95 -0.07
C ILE A 52 14.04 4.64 1.04
N SER A 53 13.92 3.50 1.72
CA SER A 53 14.73 3.15 2.89
C SER A 53 16.23 3.18 2.62
N GLY A 54 16.66 2.79 1.42
CA GLY A 54 18.06 2.82 0.99
C GLY A 54 18.59 4.20 0.56
N TYR A 55 17.73 5.21 0.53
CA TYR A 55 18.06 6.55 0.02
C TYR A 55 18.01 7.65 1.08
N VAL A 56 17.44 7.36 2.25
CA VAL A 56 17.28 8.31 3.35
C VAL A 56 18.39 8.20 4.38
N LYS A 57 18.58 9.27 5.11
CA LYS A 57 19.47 9.38 6.27
C LYS A 57 18.70 9.95 7.46
N THR A 58 19.20 9.75 8.66
CA THR A 58 18.66 10.41 9.85
C THR A 58 18.80 11.94 9.71
N GLY A 59 17.77 12.68 10.12
CA GLY A 59 17.63 14.12 9.98
C GLY A 59 17.03 14.52 8.63
N THR A 60 17.43 15.68 8.14
CA THR A 60 16.85 16.32 6.94
C THR A 60 17.21 15.59 5.65
N ASN A 61 16.18 15.25 4.90
CA ASN A 61 16.25 14.67 3.55
C ASN A 61 15.54 15.57 2.55
N THR A 62 15.85 15.43 1.28
CA THR A 62 15.23 16.19 0.19
C THR A 62 14.52 15.22 -0.75
N ILE A 63 13.25 15.49 -1.05
CA ILE A 63 12.49 14.87 -2.12
C ILE A 63 12.43 15.81 -3.31
N LEU A 64 12.63 15.28 -4.51
CA LEU A 64 12.39 15.97 -5.78
C LEU A 64 11.58 15.04 -6.69
N VAL A 65 10.52 15.59 -7.23
CA VAL A 65 9.59 14.86 -8.14
C VAL A 65 9.50 15.63 -9.44
N LYS A 66 9.81 14.98 -10.55
CA LYS A 66 9.57 15.50 -11.89
C LYS A 66 8.31 14.86 -12.46
N VAL A 67 7.31 15.68 -12.75
CA VAL A 67 6.04 15.21 -13.32
C VAL A 67 5.95 15.67 -14.76
N ARG A 68 5.73 14.73 -15.67
CA ARG A 68 5.50 15.01 -17.10
C ARG A 68 4.01 15.01 -17.38
N LYS A 69 3.54 16.03 -18.09
CA LYS A 69 2.13 16.13 -18.51
C LYS A 69 1.73 15.01 -19.47
N TRP A 70 2.66 14.54 -20.31
CA TRP A 70 2.44 13.51 -21.30
C TRP A 70 3.49 12.42 -21.18
N CYS A 71 3.07 11.18 -21.18
CA CYS A 71 3.90 9.99 -21.28
C CYS A 71 3.23 8.98 -22.20
N PHE A 72 3.86 7.84 -22.40
CA PHE A 72 3.30 6.79 -23.26
C PHE A 72 1.93 6.30 -22.73
N GLY A 73 1.80 6.14 -21.39
CA GLY A 73 0.55 5.74 -20.73
C GLY A 73 -0.61 6.71 -20.99
N SER A 74 -0.34 8.02 -21.20
CA SER A 74 -1.38 9.02 -21.43
C SER A 74 -2.26 8.72 -22.66
N TYR A 75 -1.73 7.99 -23.64
CA TYR A 75 -2.47 7.59 -24.84
C TYR A 75 -3.32 6.34 -24.64
N LEU A 76 -3.05 5.59 -23.58
CA LEU A 76 -3.81 4.38 -23.21
C LEU A 76 -4.88 4.69 -22.15
N GLU A 77 -4.72 5.78 -21.41
CA GLU A 77 -5.64 6.22 -20.35
C GLU A 77 -6.71 7.18 -20.90
N ASP A 78 -7.35 6.82 -22.01
CA ASP A 78 -8.38 7.63 -22.64
C ASP A 78 -9.78 7.21 -22.18
N GLN A 79 -10.05 7.40 -20.88
CA GLN A 79 -11.36 7.20 -20.29
C GLN A 79 -12.14 8.51 -20.27
N ASP A 80 -13.46 8.40 -20.05
CA ASP A 80 -14.38 9.53 -19.87
C ASP A 80 -14.17 10.20 -18.51
N CYS A 81 -13.02 10.83 -18.33
CA CYS A 81 -12.64 11.54 -17.12
C CYS A 81 -11.74 12.74 -17.43
N PHE A 82 -11.72 13.72 -16.52
CA PHE A 82 -10.84 14.88 -16.66
C PHE A 82 -9.37 14.46 -16.66
N ARG A 83 -8.59 15.07 -17.57
CA ARG A 83 -7.12 15.02 -17.52
C ARG A 83 -6.62 16.15 -16.66
N TYR A 84 -6.01 15.78 -15.53
CA TYR A 84 -5.32 16.73 -14.67
C TYR A 84 -3.87 16.91 -15.13
N SER A 85 -3.10 17.63 -14.37
CA SER A 85 -1.65 17.76 -14.58
C SER A 85 -0.99 17.95 -13.22
N GLY A 86 0.10 17.24 -13.00
CA GLY A 86 0.83 17.34 -11.74
C GLY A 86 0.33 16.37 -10.66
N ILE A 87 0.67 16.67 -9.44
CA ILE A 87 0.27 15.90 -8.25
C ILE A 87 -1.11 16.41 -7.83
N PHE A 88 -2.16 15.62 -8.02
CA PHE A 88 -3.54 16.05 -7.81
C PHE A 88 -4.23 15.34 -6.64
N ARG A 89 -3.54 14.41 -5.96
CA ARG A 89 -3.95 13.77 -4.71
C ARG A 89 -2.83 13.83 -3.69
N ASP A 90 -3.06 13.30 -2.52
CA ASP A 90 -2.15 13.35 -1.40
C ASP A 90 -0.82 12.62 -1.66
N VAL A 91 0.23 13.14 -1.04
CA VAL A 91 1.55 12.51 -0.98
C VAL A 91 1.94 12.43 0.49
N TYR A 92 2.27 11.24 0.95
CA TYR A 92 2.66 11.03 2.33
C TYR A 92 3.86 10.10 2.48
N LEU A 93 4.52 10.24 3.62
CA LEU A 93 5.59 9.36 4.06
C LEU A 93 4.98 8.29 4.97
N LEU A 94 5.21 7.04 4.62
CA LEU A 94 4.81 5.88 5.40
C LEU A 94 6.05 5.24 6.04
N SER A 95 6.05 5.09 7.37
CA SER A 95 7.13 4.47 8.12
C SER A 95 6.62 3.21 8.81
N ARG A 96 7.24 2.06 8.50
CA ARG A 96 6.86 0.76 9.03
C ARG A 96 8.05 0.07 9.72
N PRO A 97 7.83 -0.79 10.73
CA PRO A 97 8.87 -1.67 11.28
C PRO A 97 9.48 -2.56 10.21
N GLN A 98 10.72 -3.04 10.38
CA GLN A 98 11.41 -3.90 9.40
C GLN A 98 10.65 -5.18 9.09
N GLY A 99 10.07 -5.84 10.08
CA GLY A 99 9.37 -7.10 9.91
C GLY A 99 7.85 -6.96 9.75
N HIS A 100 7.34 -5.79 9.33
CA HIS A 100 5.90 -5.61 9.12
C HIS A 100 5.35 -6.55 8.06
N ILE A 101 4.09 -6.91 8.17
CA ILE A 101 3.37 -7.62 7.10
C ILE A 101 3.20 -6.64 5.95
N ARG A 102 3.78 -6.98 4.79
CA ARG A 102 3.86 -6.08 3.65
C ARG A 102 2.62 -6.16 2.77
N ASP A 103 2.16 -7.38 2.51
CA ASP A 103 1.02 -7.64 1.64
C ASP A 103 0.21 -8.82 2.17
N ILE A 104 -1.08 -8.83 1.88
CA ILE A 104 -2.03 -9.85 2.31
C ILE A 104 -2.99 -10.11 1.15
N ASP A 105 -3.02 -11.38 0.68
CA ASP A 105 -4.02 -11.88 -0.26
C ASP A 105 -4.97 -12.82 0.47
N ILE A 106 -6.27 -12.55 0.41
CA ILE A 106 -7.31 -13.31 1.09
C ILE A 106 -8.24 -13.91 0.05
N ARG A 107 -8.34 -15.23 0.05
CA ARG A 107 -9.25 -15.99 -0.82
C ARG A 107 -10.22 -16.81 0.00
N THR A 108 -11.46 -16.85 -0.43
CA THR A 108 -12.49 -17.64 0.23
C THR A 108 -13.04 -18.68 -0.74
N GLU A 109 -13.09 -19.95 -0.29
CA GLU A 109 -13.68 -21.05 -1.04
C GLU A 109 -14.48 -21.96 -0.11
N GLY A 110 -15.79 -22.05 -0.34
CA GLY A 110 -16.70 -22.81 0.51
C GLY A 110 -16.70 -22.29 1.96
N ASN A 111 -16.19 -23.10 2.89
CA ASN A 111 -16.07 -22.77 4.31
C ASN A 111 -14.63 -22.40 4.71
N GLN A 112 -13.71 -22.32 3.76
CA GLN A 112 -12.31 -22.02 4.00
C GLN A 112 -11.97 -20.58 3.65
N ILE A 113 -11.08 -19.99 4.43
CA ILE A 113 -10.44 -18.70 4.20
C ILE A 113 -8.93 -18.97 4.09
N GLN A 114 -8.39 -18.82 2.90
CA GLN A 114 -6.97 -18.95 2.62
C GLN A 114 -6.33 -17.56 2.65
N ILE A 115 -5.20 -17.46 3.32
CA ILE A 115 -4.48 -16.20 3.50
C ILE A 115 -3.03 -16.43 3.08
N ASP A 116 -2.59 -15.71 2.07
CA ASP A 116 -1.18 -15.59 1.72
C ASP A 116 -0.69 -14.21 2.13
N MET A 117 0.47 -14.12 2.80
CA MET A 117 1.01 -12.83 3.27
C MET A 117 2.52 -12.76 3.13
N GLU A 118 3.04 -11.55 2.89
CA GLU A 118 4.47 -11.28 2.98
C GLU A 118 4.83 -10.85 4.41
N GLY A 119 5.29 -11.80 5.22
CA GLY A 119 5.65 -11.58 6.62
C GLY A 119 5.12 -12.69 7.54
N SER A 120 5.26 -12.48 8.84
CA SER A 120 4.77 -13.40 9.87
C SER A 120 4.01 -12.65 10.96
N GLY A 121 3.05 -13.34 11.57
CA GLY A 121 2.27 -12.75 12.64
C GLY A 121 1.14 -13.66 13.13
N GLU A 122 0.46 -13.20 14.17
CA GLU A 122 -0.74 -13.83 14.66
C GLU A 122 -1.95 -13.29 13.88
N ILE A 123 -2.81 -14.20 13.45
CA ILE A 123 -4.03 -13.88 12.73
C ILE A 123 -5.21 -14.35 13.56
N SER A 124 -6.13 -13.45 13.87
CA SER A 124 -7.37 -13.75 14.59
C SER A 124 -8.58 -13.51 13.71
N LEU A 125 -9.46 -14.51 13.63
CA LEU A 125 -10.72 -14.46 12.88
C LEU A 125 -11.88 -14.20 13.81
N PHE A 126 -12.72 -13.23 13.47
CA PHE A 126 -13.89 -12.81 14.26
C PHE A 126 -15.18 -12.86 13.46
N CYS A 127 -16.29 -13.17 14.15
CA CYS A 127 -17.64 -12.93 13.64
C CYS A 127 -17.93 -11.42 13.54
N GLN A 128 -19.00 -11.07 12.84
CA GLN A 128 -19.46 -9.67 12.70
C GLN A 128 -19.80 -9.01 14.05
N ASP A 129 -20.20 -9.78 15.05
CA ASP A 129 -20.50 -9.30 16.41
C ASP A 129 -19.24 -9.12 17.30
N GLY A 130 -18.05 -9.37 16.75
CA GLY A 130 -16.77 -9.28 17.45
C GLY A 130 -16.39 -10.53 18.25
N ARG A 131 -17.16 -11.62 18.18
CA ARG A 131 -16.82 -12.88 18.84
C ARG A 131 -15.67 -13.56 18.09
N LEU A 132 -14.62 -13.93 18.82
CA LEU A 132 -13.47 -14.66 18.29
C LEU A 132 -13.90 -16.07 17.85
N ILE A 133 -13.53 -16.46 16.65
CA ILE A 133 -13.70 -17.81 16.11
C ILE A 133 -12.45 -18.63 16.39
N SER A 134 -11.30 -18.15 15.93
CA SER A 134 -10.01 -18.82 16.12
C SER A 134 -8.85 -17.87 15.93
N THR A 135 -7.69 -18.26 16.45
CA THR A 135 -6.42 -17.53 16.29
C THR A 135 -5.33 -18.53 15.91
N GLN A 136 -4.44 -18.15 15.01
CA GLN A 136 -3.25 -18.92 14.66
C GLN A 136 -2.08 -18.02 14.32
N PHE A 137 -0.86 -18.47 14.60
CA PHE A 137 0.36 -17.83 14.09
C PHE A 137 0.67 -18.40 12.70
N ALA A 138 1.07 -17.54 11.78
CA ALA A 138 1.41 -17.93 10.42
C ALA A 138 2.70 -17.26 9.95
N GLU A 139 3.46 -18.02 9.16
CA GLU A 139 4.58 -17.55 8.35
C GLU A 139 4.15 -17.66 6.89
N ASN A 140 3.85 -16.55 6.25
CA ASN A 140 3.47 -16.44 4.84
C ASN A 140 2.12 -17.06 4.43
N HIS A 141 1.60 -18.09 5.13
CA HIS A 141 0.35 -18.73 4.74
C HIS A 141 -0.46 -19.21 5.96
N ALA A 142 -1.79 -19.05 5.87
CA ALA A 142 -2.75 -19.54 6.85
C ALA A 142 -4.03 -20.04 6.18
N VAL A 143 -4.71 -20.98 6.83
CA VAL A 143 -6.05 -21.43 6.42
C VAL A 143 -6.95 -21.46 7.66
N PHE A 144 -8.08 -20.76 7.58
CA PHE A 144 -9.15 -20.84 8.57
C PHE A 144 -10.31 -21.61 7.99
N GLU A 145 -10.96 -22.40 8.82
CA GLU A 145 -12.19 -23.09 8.48
C GLU A 145 -13.32 -22.57 9.38
N VAL A 146 -14.46 -22.22 8.78
CA VAL A 146 -15.65 -21.74 9.48
C VAL A 146 -16.75 -22.78 9.32
N GLU A 147 -17.13 -23.42 10.41
CA GLU A 147 -18.29 -24.33 10.40
C GLU A 147 -19.57 -23.50 10.13
N HIS A 148 -20.34 -23.91 9.14
CA HIS A 148 -21.59 -23.25 8.75
C HIS A 148 -21.46 -21.73 8.53
N PRO A 149 -20.65 -21.27 7.55
CA PRO A 149 -20.42 -19.87 7.34
C PRO A 149 -21.69 -19.14 6.90
N ILE A 150 -21.90 -17.96 7.48
CA ILE A 150 -22.94 -17.05 6.99
C ILE A 150 -22.36 -16.36 5.76
N LEU A 151 -22.90 -16.66 4.59
CA LEU A 151 -22.43 -16.12 3.33
C LEU A 151 -22.94 -14.69 3.13
N TRP A 152 -22.08 -13.85 2.59
CA TRP A 152 -22.44 -12.49 2.21
C TRP A 152 -23.47 -12.48 1.07
N ASN A 153 -24.44 -11.61 1.16
CA ASN A 153 -25.27 -11.20 0.03
C ASN A 153 -25.67 -9.74 0.16
N ALA A 154 -26.09 -9.11 -0.93
CA ALA A 154 -26.36 -7.66 -0.97
C ALA A 154 -27.50 -7.21 -0.04
N GLU A 155 -28.43 -8.11 0.30
CA GLU A 155 -29.57 -7.81 1.18
C GLU A 155 -29.21 -7.99 2.66
N LYS A 156 -28.28 -8.89 2.95
CA LYS A 156 -27.80 -9.21 4.32
C LYS A 156 -26.28 -9.36 4.27
N PRO A 157 -25.53 -8.24 4.18
CA PRO A 157 -24.09 -8.25 4.04
C PRO A 157 -23.43 -8.63 5.37
N TYR A 158 -23.25 -9.92 5.61
CA TYR A 158 -22.50 -10.44 6.76
C TYR A 158 -21.01 -10.46 6.46
N LEU A 159 -20.21 -9.85 7.34
CA LEU A 159 -18.75 -9.80 7.19
C LEU A 159 -18.06 -10.47 8.38
N TYR A 160 -17.04 -11.25 8.10
CA TYR A 160 -16.04 -11.69 9.08
C TYR A 160 -14.90 -10.69 9.10
N SER A 161 -14.20 -10.58 10.23
CA SER A 161 -13.04 -9.70 10.37
C SER A 161 -11.79 -10.51 10.66
N LEU A 162 -10.71 -10.21 9.95
CA LEU A 162 -9.37 -10.72 10.23
C LEU A 162 -8.55 -9.61 10.87
N VAL A 163 -7.93 -9.90 12.01
CA VAL A 163 -6.98 -9.02 12.69
C VAL A 163 -5.61 -9.64 12.63
N PHE A 164 -4.67 -8.91 12.08
CA PHE A 164 -3.27 -9.31 11.96
C PHE A 164 -2.46 -8.58 13.02
N SER A 165 -1.78 -9.33 13.89
CA SER A 165 -0.90 -8.81 14.92
C SER A 165 0.53 -9.19 14.62
N TYR A 166 1.35 -8.20 14.41
CA TYR A 166 2.77 -8.32 14.15
C TYR A 166 3.55 -8.05 15.45
N GLN A 167 4.52 -8.91 15.76
CA GLN A 167 5.46 -8.71 16.87
C GLN A 167 6.77 -8.14 16.31
N GLY A 168 6.98 -6.86 16.49
CA GLY A 168 8.19 -6.14 16.10
C GLY A 168 8.61 -5.12 17.15
#